data_5d085db5976ecf536d7efeb0e3478e63
#
_entry.id   5d085db5976ecf536d7efeb0e3478e63
#
_cell.length_a   1.000
_cell.length_b   1.000
_cell.length_c   1.000
_cell.angle_alpha   90.00
_cell.angle_beta   90.00
_cell.angle_gamma   90.00
#
_symmetry.space_group_name_H-M   'P 1'
#
loop_
_entity.id
_entity.type
_entity.pdbx_description
1 polymer ?
#
loop_
_entity_poly.entity_id
_entity_poly.type
_entity_poly.pdbx_seq_one_letter_code
_entity_poly.pdbx_strand_id
1 'polypeptide(L)'
;MASPPSPDSPLDAVYCVGCNLKLTLASLCPRCGGTVMFGSSSDVMGPENDIPDESEALVGTVLDRYHIELLLGTGGMGRVFLARHRDLLRRCALKILRPNLIGRDADYVGRFVAEGRAAAALVHPNVVTTHAVGETDGFHFLEMEFVAGRSLQHHLANGPPPSVSEATELILEITRGLAAAHRAGIVHRDLKPDNVMLTEQGVPKISDFGLAKLIRDQDDARLCGTPHYMAPELFLGQAAHTGSDVYALGVCYYQAICGRLPFTGTDLRNLHHEIATSDPAPVTHPTERVPMEVVSTVAHLLHKSPEHRPADADAVIPLLETVLGAIRNVGALLREAMADDNSIAFEAVENDSRWVLQASQPDGRKQRVFVELSDPDSLVSIYSTCCEAVADFDRIALERNGHMAHGSIAIRSLNGTPHFVVINTYPQATVDAEELRRSVHEVAQQADRVERELTGADIH
;
A
#
# COMPACT_ATOMS: atom_id res chain seq x y z
N MET A 1 19.70 -46.98 -12.29
CA MET A 1 20.26 -46.18 -11.18
C MET A 1 21.01 -45.06 -11.83
N ALA A 2 20.40 -43.86 -11.87
CA ALA A 2 21.04 -42.66 -12.40
C ALA A 2 21.75 -41.98 -11.23
N SER A 3 23.02 -41.62 -11.41
CA SER A 3 23.85 -40.94 -10.45
C SER A 3 23.27 -39.56 -10.13
N PRO A 4 23.35 -39.04 -8.88
CA PRO A 4 22.91 -37.70 -8.55
C PRO A 4 23.80 -36.68 -9.27
N PRO A 5 23.24 -35.51 -9.68
CA PRO A 5 24.01 -34.44 -10.30
C PRO A 5 25.04 -33.86 -9.34
N SER A 6 26.17 -33.41 -9.87
CA SER A 6 27.26 -32.81 -9.09
C SER A 6 26.87 -31.43 -8.52
N PRO A 7 27.40 -31.03 -7.34
CA PRO A 7 26.97 -29.79 -6.64
C PRO A 7 27.53 -28.49 -7.19
N ASP A 8 28.16 -28.46 -8.38
CA ASP A 8 28.84 -27.28 -8.93
C ASP A 8 28.19 -26.66 -10.17
N SER A 9 26.89 -26.84 -10.39
CA SER A 9 26.18 -26.12 -11.44
C SER A 9 25.98 -24.66 -11.04
N PRO A 10 26.37 -23.67 -11.87
CA PRO A 10 26.22 -22.24 -11.54
C PRO A 10 24.77 -21.75 -11.45
N LEU A 11 23.80 -22.60 -11.79
CA LEU A 11 22.37 -22.25 -11.80
C LEU A 11 21.64 -22.44 -10.45
N ASP A 12 22.26 -23.06 -9.45
CA ASP A 12 21.61 -23.38 -8.17
C ASP A 12 21.99 -22.44 -7.01
N ALA A 13 22.71 -21.37 -7.27
CA ALA A 13 23.14 -20.45 -6.25
C ALA A 13 22.20 -19.26 -6.14
N VAL A 14 21.35 -19.28 -5.12
CA VAL A 14 20.48 -18.17 -4.75
C VAL A 14 21.21 -17.24 -3.77
N TYR A 15 21.09 -15.93 -3.96
CA TYR A 15 21.77 -14.97 -3.09
C TYR A 15 20.74 -14.13 -2.31
N CYS A 16 21.02 -13.86 -1.04
CA CYS A 16 20.28 -12.89 -0.29
C CYS A 16 20.53 -11.47 -0.82
N VAL A 17 19.50 -10.77 -1.23
CA VAL A 17 19.59 -9.42 -1.78
C VAL A 17 20.05 -8.40 -0.74
N GLY A 18 19.69 -8.58 0.55
CA GLY A 18 20.04 -7.66 1.62
C GLY A 18 21.50 -7.74 2.11
N CYS A 19 22.10 -8.96 2.14
CA CYS A 19 23.44 -9.14 2.71
C CYS A 19 24.43 -9.90 1.79
N ASN A 20 24.04 -10.20 0.57
CA ASN A 20 24.85 -10.86 -0.46
C ASN A 20 25.38 -12.26 -0.06
N LEU A 21 24.70 -12.96 0.85
CA LEU A 21 25.05 -14.32 1.27
C LEU A 21 24.57 -15.31 0.20
N LYS A 22 25.47 -16.18 -0.27
CA LYS A 22 25.12 -17.29 -1.16
C LYS A 22 24.31 -18.33 -0.37
N LEU A 23 23.15 -18.71 -0.85
CA LEU A 23 22.24 -19.63 -0.18
C LEU A 23 21.96 -20.85 -1.08
N THR A 24 21.86 -22.00 -0.48
CA THR A 24 21.32 -23.21 -1.09
C THR A 24 19.88 -23.38 -0.61
N LEU A 25 18.88 -23.07 -1.46
CA LEU A 25 17.46 -23.36 -1.25
C LEU A 25 16.91 -23.01 0.16
N ALA A 26 16.92 -21.75 0.55
CA ALA A 26 16.23 -21.31 1.76
C ALA A 26 15.26 -20.16 1.42
N SER A 27 14.07 -20.18 1.98
CA SER A 27 13.06 -19.15 1.79
C SER A 27 13.37 -17.82 2.50
N LEU A 28 14.30 -17.85 3.46
CA LEU A 28 14.77 -16.67 4.23
C LEU A 28 16.28 -16.74 4.41
N CYS A 29 16.95 -15.60 4.37
CA CYS A 29 18.36 -15.50 4.64
C CYS A 29 18.65 -15.74 6.13
N PRO A 30 19.48 -16.73 6.50
CA PRO A 30 19.79 -17.03 7.91
C PRO A 30 20.61 -15.93 8.59
N ARG A 31 21.17 -14.98 7.81
CA ARG A 31 22.02 -13.91 8.36
C ARG A 31 21.27 -12.62 8.64
N CYS A 32 20.29 -12.22 7.81
CA CYS A 32 19.56 -10.96 7.96
C CYS A 32 18.03 -11.12 7.98
N GLY A 33 17.51 -12.35 7.89
CA GLY A 33 16.06 -12.60 7.81
C GLY A 33 15.40 -12.13 6.50
N GLY A 34 16.15 -11.49 5.60
CA GLY A 34 15.64 -10.96 4.34
C GLY A 34 15.18 -12.07 3.40
N THR A 35 14.14 -11.80 2.65
CA THR A 35 13.55 -12.75 1.69
C THR A 35 14.54 -13.03 0.57
N VAL A 36 14.71 -14.31 0.25
CA VAL A 36 15.46 -14.77 -0.91
C VAL A 36 14.51 -14.75 -2.09
N MET A 37 14.79 -13.94 -3.11
CA MET A 37 13.95 -13.88 -4.29
C MET A 37 14.17 -15.10 -5.17
N PHE A 38 13.16 -15.96 -5.24
CA PHE A 38 13.01 -16.91 -6.32
C PHE A 38 12.24 -16.23 -7.45
N GLY A 39 12.75 -16.25 -8.65
CA GLY A 39 11.93 -16.00 -9.83
C GLY A 39 10.84 -17.07 -9.87
N SER A 40 9.59 -16.72 -9.58
CA SER A 40 8.48 -17.65 -9.76
C SER A 40 8.26 -17.88 -11.24
N SER A 41 8.71 -19.02 -11.72
CA SER A 41 8.29 -19.59 -13.00
C SER A 41 6.89 -20.19 -12.83
N SER A 42 5.86 -19.38 -12.91
CA SER A 42 4.48 -19.83 -13.04
C SER A 42 3.77 -19.14 -14.19
N ASP A 43 4.36 -19.27 -15.39
CA ASP A 43 3.61 -19.22 -16.63
C ASP A 43 4.03 -20.43 -17.44
N VAL A 44 3.14 -21.41 -17.50
CA VAL A 44 3.27 -22.57 -18.36
C VAL A 44 3.19 -22.07 -19.80
N MET A 45 4.33 -21.80 -20.37
CA MET A 45 4.49 -21.55 -21.79
C MET A 45 4.41 -22.87 -22.53
N GLY A 46 3.57 -22.93 -23.57
CA GLY A 46 3.59 -24.03 -24.53
C GLY A 46 4.95 -24.13 -25.25
N PRO A 47 5.21 -25.17 -26.01
CA PRO A 47 6.53 -25.44 -26.59
C PRO A 47 6.97 -24.30 -27.52
N GLU A 48 7.80 -23.40 -27.01
CA GLU A 48 8.49 -22.40 -27.84
C GLU A 48 9.68 -23.04 -28.52
N ASN A 49 9.84 -22.68 -29.79
CA ASN A 49 11.00 -23.04 -30.60
C ASN A 49 12.30 -22.67 -29.86
N ASP A 50 13.17 -23.66 -29.64
CA ASP A 50 14.49 -23.55 -29.01
C ASP A 50 15.45 -22.67 -29.85
N ILE A 51 15.29 -21.34 -29.79
CA ILE A 51 16.37 -20.43 -30.09
C ILE A 51 16.98 -20.05 -28.73
N PRO A 52 18.26 -20.40 -28.46
CA PRO A 52 18.91 -20.02 -27.23
C PRO A 52 18.82 -18.52 -27.05
N ASP A 53 18.26 -18.10 -25.94
CA ASP A 53 18.19 -16.66 -25.59
C ASP A 53 19.57 -16.25 -25.02
N GLU A 54 20.39 -15.62 -25.87
CA GLU A 54 21.75 -15.18 -25.53
C GLU A 54 21.80 -14.32 -24.25
N SER A 55 20.67 -13.73 -23.84
CA SER A 55 20.61 -12.96 -22.59
C SER A 55 20.73 -13.82 -21.32
N GLU A 56 20.57 -15.16 -21.38
CA GLU A 56 20.81 -16.05 -20.24
C GLU A 56 22.30 -16.09 -19.85
N ALA A 57 23.18 -15.93 -20.81
CA ALA A 57 24.63 -15.97 -20.61
C ALA A 57 25.19 -14.66 -19.98
N LEU A 58 24.37 -13.64 -19.74
CA LEU A 58 24.83 -12.34 -19.27
C LEU A 58 25.20 -12.31 -17.78
N VAL A 59 24.72 -13.23 -16.96
CA VAL A 59 25.05 -13.27 -15.52
C VAL A 59 26.55 -13.51 -15.34
N GLY A 60 27.18 -12.65 -14.53
CA GLY A 60 28.64 -12.66 -14.31
C GLY A 60 29.44 -11.87 -15.35
N THR A 61 28.80 -11.32 -16.38
CA THR A 61 29.46 -10.52 -17.42
C THR A 61 29.33 -9.02 -17.18
N VAL A 62 30.02 -8.25 -18.02
CA VAL A 62 29.91 -6.79 -18.04
C VAL A 62 29.24 -6.37 -19.34
N LEU A 63 28.12 -5.67 -19.23
CA LEU A 63 27.41 -5.04 -20.33
C LEU A 63 27.57 -3.52 -20.20
N ASP A 64 28.30 -2.87 -21.10
CA ASP A 64 28.69 -1.45 -20.98
C ASP A 64 29.35 -1.17 -19.61
N ARG A 65 28.73 -0.34 -18.81
CA ARG A 65 29.17 0.03 -17.45
C ARG A 65 28.51 -0.77 -16.33
N TYR A 66 27.76 -1.82 -16.68
CA TYR A 66 26.98 -2.61 -15.72
C TYR A 66 27.60 -4.00 -15.58
N HIS A 67 27.98 -4.36 -14.36
CA HIS A 67 28.32 -5.75 -14.02
C HIS A 67 27.02 -6.48 -13.63
N ILE A 68 26.63 -7.47 -14.40
CA ILE A 68 25.40 -8.24 -14.20
C ILE A 68 25.60 -9.24 -13.06
N GLU A 69 24.87 -9.07 -11.94
CA GLU A 69 25.07 -9.90 -10.74
C GLU A 69 24.16 -11.13 -10.75
N LEU A 70 22.86 -10.98 -11.05
CA LEU A 70 21.91 -12.08 -11.08
C LEU A 70 20.66 -11.74 -11.89
N LEU A 71 19.90 -12.75 -12.30
CA LEU A 71 18.58 -12.61 -12.91
C LEU A 71 17.53 -12.40 -11.83
N LEU A 72 16.76 -11.29 -11.89
CA LEU A 72 15.66 -10.98 -10.97
C LEU A 72 14.33 -11.55 -11.46
N GLY A 73 14.11 -11.58 -12.78
CA GLY A 73 12.87 -12.08 -13.34
C GLY A 73 12.87 -12.12 -14.86
N THR A 74 11.94 -12.89 -15.42
CA THR A 74 11.73 -13.02 -16.86
C THR A 74 10.30 -12.65 -17.19
N GLY A 75 10.10 -11.71 -18.10
CA GLY A 75 8.79 -11.28 -18.57
C GLY A 75 8.63 -11.47 -20.08
N GLY A 76 7.44 -11.23 -20.60
CA GLY A 76 7.14 -11.36 -22.03
C GLY A 76 8.03 -10.52 -22.95
N MET A 77 8.52 -9.37 -22.50
CA MET A 77 9.31 -8.42 -23.29
C MET A 77 10.82 -8.55 -23.09
N GLY A 78 11.26 -9.09 -21.97
CA GLY A 78 12.67 -9.08 -21.64
C GLY A 78 12.95 -9.74 -20.30
N ARG A 79 14.19 -9.60 -19.88
CA ARG A 79 14.69 -10.08 -18.61
C ARG A 79 15.14 -8.91 -17.76
N VAL A 80 14.89 -9.00 -16.46
CA VAL A 80 15.33 -8.00 -15.49
C VAL A 80 16.46 -8.61 -14.68
N PHE A 81 17.59 -7.94 -14.66
CA PHE A 81 18.78 -8.34 -13.92
C PHE A 81 19.07 -7.36 -12.80
N LEU A 82 19.59 -7.87 -11.69
CA LEU A 82 20.35 -7.05 -10.75
C LEU A 82 21.73 -6.79 -11.37
N ALA A 83 22.07 -5.53 -11.47
CA ALA A 83 23.37 -5.10 -11.95
C ALA A 83 24.02 -4.08 -11.02
N ARG A 84 25.33 -3.99 -11.07
CA ARG A 84 26.12 -2.97 -10.40
C ARG A 84 26.71 -2.01 -11.42
N HIS A 85 26.34 -0.74 -11.31
CA HIS A 85 26.94 0.33 -12.11
C HIS A 85 28.39 0.54 -11.63
N ARG A 86 29.36 0.31 -12.49
CA ARG A 86 30.81 0.26 -12.15
C ARG A 86 31.36 1.60 -11.72
N ASP A 87 30.92 2.70 -12.37
CA ASP A 87 31.43 4.05 -12.07
C ASP A 87 30.72 4.65 -10.84
N LEU A 88 29.40 4.44 -10.69
CA LEU A 88 28.62 4.97 -9.58
C LEU A 88 28.61 4.06 -8.35
N LEU A 89 29.15 2.84 -8.46
CA LEU A 89 29.24 1.82 -7.41
C LEU A 89 27.91 1.49 -6.72
N ARG A 90 26.77 1.72 -7.40
CA ARG A 90 25.41 1.44 -6.90
C ARG A 90 24.80 0.25 -7.63
N ARG A 91 23.86 -0.43 -6.97
CA ARG A 91 23.00 -1.44 -7.59
C ARG A 91 21.89 -0.76 -8.38
N CYS A 92 21.49 -1.40 -9.49
CA CYS A 92 20.37 -1.01 -10.33
C CYS A 92 19.66 -2.26 -10.87
N ALA A 93 18.42 -2.11 -11.29
CA ALA A 93 17.73 -3.11 -12.08
C ALA A 93 17.96 -2.80 -13.56
N LEU A 94 18.40 -3.79 -14.32
CA LEU A 94 18.65 -3.64 -15.75
C LEU A 94 17.67 -4.52 -16.51
N LYS A 95 16.68 -3.91 -17.17
CA LYS A 95 15.72 -4.62 -18.01
C LYS A 95 16.25 -4.66 -19.43
N ILE A 96 16.57 -5.88 -19.91
CA ILE A 96 17.17 -6.13 -21.22
C ILE A 96 16.10 -6.74 -22.12
N LEU A 97 15.92 -6.15 -23.30
CA LEU A 97 15.03 -6.70 -24.34
C LEU A 97 15.54 -8.06 -24.83
N ARG A 98 14.61 -8.95 -25.16
CA ARG A 98 14.95 -10.21 -25.81
C ARG A 98 15.37 -9.97 -27.25
N PRO A 99 16.58 -10.37 -27.67
CA PRO A 99 17.08 -10.16 -29.05
C PRO A 99 16.17 -10.77 -30.13
N ASN A 100 15.53 -11.91 -29.85
CA ASN A 100 14.63 -12.60 -30.77
C ASN A 100 13.34 -11.83 -31.08
N LEU A 101 12.96 -10.84 -30.28
CA LEU A 101 11.81 -9.98 -30.52
C LEU A 101 12.16 -8.79 -31.44
N ILE A 102 13.43 -8.36 -31.45
CA ILE A 102 13.91 -7.21 -32.23
C ILE A 102 13.75 -7.47 -33.74
N GLY A 103 13.94 -8.72 -34.20
CA GLY A 103 13.82 -9.09 -35.60
C GLY A 103 12.39 -9.29 -36.13
N ARG A 104 11.39 -9.36 -35.24
CA ARG A 104 9.99 -9.62 -35.60
C ARG A 104 9.18 -8.36 -35.88
N ASP A 105 9.56 -7.24 -35.29
CA ASP A 105 8.87 -5.96 -35.44
C ASP A 105 9.89 -4.81 -35.49
N ALA A 106 9.99 -4.17 -36.65
CA ALA A 106 10.98 -3.11 -36.90
C ALA A 106 10.79 -1.87 -35.98
N ASP A 107 9.59 -1.68 -35.42
CA ASP A 107 9.29 -0.56 -34.54
C ASP A 107 9.33 -0.92 -33.04
N TYR A 108 9.60 -2.18 -32.71
CA TYR A 108 9.61 -2.67 -31.32
C TYR A 108 10.63 -1.92 -30.44
N VAL A 109 11.84 -1.73 -30.94
CA VAL A 109 12.91 -0.98 -30.26
C VAL A 109 12.52 0.49 -30.13
N GLY A 110 11.96 1.09 -31.17
CA GLY A 110 11.53 2.49 -31.17
C GLY A 110 10.49 2.74 -30.04
N ARG A 111 9.52 1.86 -29.91
CA ARG A 111 8.51 1.93 -28.84
C ARG A 111 9.14 1.74 -27.45
N PHE A 112 10.01 0.74 -27.27
CA PHE A 112 10.71 0.52 -26.00
C PHE A 112 11.50 1.75 -25.54
N VAL A 113 12.24 2.39 -26.45
CA VAL A 113 12.99 3.61 -26.16
C VAL A 113 12.04 4.78 -25.83
N ALA A 114 10.94 4.94 -26.57
CA ALA A 114 9.97 5.98 -26.31
C ALA A 114 9.29 5.82 -24.95
N GLU A 115 8.89 4.61 -24.58
CA GLU A 115 8.29 4.29 -23.28
C GLU A 115 9.30 4.45 -22.14
N GLY A 116 10.55 4.01 -22.33
CA GLY A 116 11.61 4.26 -21.38
C GLY A 116 11.85 5.75 -21.12
N ARG A 117 11.81 6.58 -22.16
CA ARG A 117 11.91 8.05 -22.03
C ARG A 117 10.70 8.64 -21.29
N ALA A 118 9.50 8.16 -21.56
CA ALA A 118 8.30 8.59 -20.87
C ALA A 118 8.37 8.22 -19.38
N ALA A 119 8.79 6.99 -19.06
CA ALA A 119 8.99 6.54 -17.68
C ALA A 119 10.10 7.33 -16.95
N ALA A 120 11.17 7.72 -17.66
CA ALA A 120 12.25 8.53 -17.08
C ALA A 120 11.82 9.96 -16.70
N ALA A 121 10.72 10.47 -17.27
CA ALA A 121 10.15 11.77 -16.88
C ALA A 121 9.34 11.68 -15.55
N LEU A 122 9.02 10.47 -15.06
CA LEU A 122 8.27 10.27 -13.82
C LEU A 122 9.23 10.21 -12.62
N VAL A 123 9.14 11.20 -11.75
CA VAL A 123 9.85 11.22 -10.46
C VAL A 123 8.82 11.29 -9.34
N HIS A 124 8.58 10.15 -8.69
CA HIS A 124 7.61 10.04 -7.61
C HIS A 124 8.02 8.93 -6.64
N PRO A 125 7.82 9.07 -5.31
CA PRO A 125 8.21 8.05 -4.33
C PRO A 125 7.55 6.68 -4.59
N ASN A 126 6.34 6.66 -5.12
CA ASN A 126 5.59 5.43 -5.44
C ASN A 126 5.75 4.97 -6.90
N VAL A 127 6.77 5.42 -7.60
CA VAL A 127 7.11 4.97 -8.96
C VAL A 127 8.58 4.55 -9.00
N VAL A 128 8.87 3.42 -9.65
CA VAL A 128 10.25 2.97 -9.89
C VAL A 128 10.91 3.93 -10.88
N THR A 129 12.00 4.57 -10.44
CA THR A 129 12.69 5.56 -11.27
C THR A 129 13.44 4.89 -12.41
N THR A 130 13.23 5.34 -13.64
CA THR A 130 14.05 4.97 -14.81
C THR A 130 15.22 5.96 -14.92
N HIS A 131 16.45 5.47 -14.87
CA HIS A 131 17.67 6.29 -14.89
C HIS A 131 18.24 6.50 -16.27
N ALA A 132 18.25 5.45 -17.11
CA ALA A 132 18.82 5.50 -18.45
C ALA A 132 18.15 4.50 -19.40
N VAL A 133 18.23 4.85 -20.67
CA VAL A 133 17.93 3.96 -21.81
C VAL A 133 19.21 3.82 -22.59
N GLY A 134 19.61 2.61 -22.95
CA GLY A 134 20.85 2.36 -23.65
C GLY A 134 20.79 1.20 -24.64
N GLU A 135 21.84 1.14 -25.45
CA GLU A 135 22.13 0.04 -26.37
C GLU A 135 23.62 -0.26 -26.33
N THR A 136 24.00 -1.52 -26.21
CA THR A 136 25.38 -1.98 -26.32
C THR A 136 25.42 -3.43 -26.76
N ASP A 137 26.36 -3.79 -27.62
CA ASP A 137 26.54 -5.14 -28.16
C ASP A 137 25.26 -5.77 -28.74
N GLY A 138 24.35 -4.92 -29.27
CA GLY A 138 23.05 -5.34 -29.82
C GLY A 138 21.96 -5.57 -28.76
N PHE A 139 22.25 -5.36 -27.48
CA PHE A 139 21.26 -5.41 -26.40
C PHE A 139 20.71 -4.01 -26.11
N HIS A 140 19.39 -3.85 -26.20
CA HIS A 140 18.69 -2.66 -25.74
C HIS A 140 18.26 -2.85 -24.28
N PHE A 141 18.49 -1.85 -23.45
CA PHE A 141 18.21 -1.96 -22.02
C PHE A 141 17.63 -0.68 -21.42
N LEU A 142 16.92 -0.84 -20.29
CA LEU A 142 16.53 0.22 -19.37
C LEU A 142 17.26 0.01 -18.05
N GLU A 143 17.96 1.04 -17.57
CA GLU A 143 18.46 1.11 -16.22
C GLU A 143 17.38 1.71 -15.32
N MET A 144 17.02 1.00 -14.28
CA MET A 144 16.00 1.41 -13.33
C MET A 144 16.51 1.35 -11.89
N GLU A 145 15.84 2.06 -11.00
CA GLU A 145 15.98 1.90 -9.56
C GLU A 145 15.85 0.42 -9.17
N PHE A 146 16.82 -0.07 -8.41
CA PHE A 146 16.68 -1.38 -7.77
C PHE A 146 15.90 -1.24 -6.47
N VAL A 147 14.69 -1.78 -6.41
CA VAL A 147 13.88 -1.83 -5.21
C VAL A 147 14.21 -3.11 -4.44
N ALA A 148 14.92 -2.95 -3.32
CA ALA A 148 15.16 -4.05 -2.40
C ALA A 148 13.84 -4.40 -1.68
N GLY A 149 13.26 -5.56 -2.00
CA GLY A 149 11.98 -5.96 -1.47
C GLY A 149 11.31 -7.07 -2.27
N ARG A 150 10.00 -7.08 -2.32
CA ARG A 150 9.19 -8.11 -2.99
C ARG A 150 8.04 -7.49 -3.77
N SER A 151 7.48 -8.22 -4.74
CA SER A 151 6.26 -7.75 -5.41
C SER A 151 5.07 -7.80 -4.45
N LEU A 152 4.08 -6.93 -4.68
CA LEU A 152 2.81 -6.96 -3.95
C LEU A 152 2.11 -8.32 -4.12
N GLN A 153 2.19 -8.95 -5.31
CA GLN A 153 1.67 -10.28 -5.54
C GLN A 153 2.28 -11.31 -4.59
N HIS A 154 3.61 -11.27 -4.44
CA HIS A 154 4.29 -12.17 -3.50
C HIS A 154 3.88 -11.88 -2.04
N HIS A 155 3.70 -10.62 -1.69
CA HIS A 155 3.26 -10.20 -0.36
C HIS A 155 1.85 -10.74 -0.05
N LEU A 156 0.90 -10.55 -0.95
CA LEU A 156 -0.48 -11.00 -0.77
C LEU A 156 -0.62 -12.54 -0.79
N ALA A 157 0.22 -13.23 -1.54
CA ALA A 157 0.16 -14.70 -1.66
C ALA A 157 0.81 -15.43 -0.48
N ASN A 158 1.83 -14.86 0.16
CA ASN A 158 2.67 -15.56 1.14
C ASN A 158 2.71 -14.88 2.52
N GLY A 159 2.11 -13.69 2.66
CA GLY A 159 1.99 -12.97 3.93
C GLY A 159 0.64 -13.22 4.60
N PRO A 160 0.47 -12.74 5.84
CA PRO A 160 -0.86 -12.60 6.41
C PRO A 160 -1.66 -11.61 5.55
N PRO A 161 -2.99 -11.77 5.44
CA PRO A 161 -3.82 -10.77 4.78
C PRO A 161 -3.65 -9.43 5.50
N PRO A 162 -3.39 -8.32 4.77
CA PRO A 162 -3.32 -7.01 5.39
C PRO A 162 -4.69 -6.63 5.96
N SER A 163 -4.73 -5.89 7.06
CA SER A 163 -5.98 -5.31 7.57
C SER A 163 -6.65 -4.42 6.50
N VAL A 164 -7.93 -4.14 6.69
CA VAL A 164 -8.68 -3.26 5.76
C VAL A 164 -8.04 -1.87 5.68
N SER A 165 -7.48 -1.36 6.80
CA SER A 165 -6.74 -0.09 6.84
C SER A 165 -5.44 -0.17 6.05
N GLU A 166 -4.58 -1.16 6.35
CA GLU A 166 -3.30 -1.36 5.65
C GLU A 166 -3.48 -1.55 4.14
N ALA A 167 -4.48 -2.35 3.74
CA ALA A 167 -4.83 -2.52 2.33
C ALA A 167 -5.23 -1.19 1.68
N THR A 168 -6.03 -0.37 2.37
CA THR A 168 -6.48 0.92 1.85
C THR A 168 -5.33 1.93 1.75
N GLU A 169 -4.45 1.99 2.76
CA GLU A 169 -3.24 2.83 2.75
C GLU A 169 -2.30 2.45 1.60
N LEU A 170 -2.07 1.14 1.42
CA LEU A 170 -1.26 0.62 0.32
C LEU A 170 -1.82 1.03 -1.05
N ILE A 171 -3.14 0.88 -1.25
CA ILE A 171 -3.80 1.28 -2.49
C ILE A 171 -3.77 2.80 -2.67
N LEU A 172 -3.90 3.59 -1.62
CA LEU A 172 -3.76 5.05 -1.69
C LEU A 172 -2.36 5.47 -2.18
N GLU A 173 -1.30 4.86 -1.67
CA GLU A 173 0.07 5.14 -2.12
C GLU A 173 0.29 4.73 -3.58
N ILE A 174 -0.21 3.56 -4.00
CA ILE A 174 -0.22 3.14 -5.40
C ILE A 174 -0.97 4.15 -6.26
N THR A 175 -2.13 4.62 -5.79
CA THR A 175 -2.95 5.62 -6.49
C THR A 175 -2.20 6.94 -6.68
N ARG A 176 -1.45 7.40 -5.69
CA ARG A 176 -0.61 8.61 -5.79
C ARG A 176 0.48 8.48 -6.87
N GLY A 177 1.13 7.31 -6.94
CA GLY A 177 2.09 7.01 -8.01
C GLY A 177 1.44 6.99 -9.40
N LEU A 178 0.27 6.35 -9.51
CA LEU A 178 -0.51 6.28 -10.74
C LEU A 178 -1.02 7.67 -11.19
N ALA A 179 -1.45 8.50 -10.24
CA ALA A 179 -1.88 9.88 -10.49
C ALA A 179 -0.74 10.73 -11.06
N ALA A 180 0.49 10.56 -10.55
CA ALA A 180 1.66 11.25 -11.12
C ALA A 180 1.88 10.86 -12.59
N ALA A 181 1.68 9.59 -12.96
CA ALA A 181 1.76 9.14 -14.34
C ALA A 181 0.63 9.72 -15.20
N HIS A 182 -0.62 9.69 -14.72
CA HIS A 182 -1.78 10.23 -15.43
C HIS A 182 -1.64 11.74 -15.71
N ARG A 183 -1.15 12.52 -14.73
CA ARG A 183 -0.82 13.95 -14.92
C ARG A 183 0.23 14.20 -16.01
N ALA A 184 1.18 13.26 -16.17
CA ALA A 184 2.19 13.30 -17.23
C ALA A 184 1.66 12.76 -18.59
N GLY A 185 0.37 12.40 -18.68
CA GLY A 185 -0.23 11.82 -19.89
C GLY A 185 0.14 10.37 -20.15
N ILE A 186 0.65 9.66 -19.13
CA ILE A 186 1.10 8.27 -19.23
C ILE A 186 0.05 7.35 -18.60
N VAL A 187 -0.43 6.39 -19.39
CA VAL A 187 -1.33 5.31 -18.97
C VAL A 187 -0.50 4.05 -18.74
N HIS A 188 -0.72 3.36 -17.61
CA HIS A 188 0.07 2.18 -17.23
C HIS A 188 -0.23 0.95 -18.09
N ARG A 189 -1.50 0.67 -18.36
CA ARG A 189 -2.03 -0.40 -19.24
C ARG A 189 -1.90 -1.84 -18.74
N ASP A 190 -1.05 -2.11 -17.77
CA ASP A 190 -0.85 -3.46 -17.17
C ASP A 190 -0.66 -3.35 -15.65
N LEU A 191 -1.48 -2.53 -14.97
CA LEU A 191 -1.42 -2.42 -13.52
C LEU A 191 -1.92 -3.74 -12.89
N LYS A 192 -1.07 -4.33 -12.06
CA LYS A 192 -1.34 -5.56 -11.30
C LYS A 192 -0.35 -5.67 -10.14
N PRO A 193 -0.61 -6.52 -9.13
CA PRO A 193 0.27 -6.66 -7.98
C PRO A 193 1.70 -7.12 -8.32
N ASP A 194 1.91 -7.82 -9.44
CA ASP A 194 3.25 -8.20 -9.90
C ASP A 194 4.09 -6.99 -10.29
N ASN A 195 3.45 -5.93 -10.83
CA ASN A 195 4.09 -4.70 -11.28
C ASN A 195 4.15 -3.63 -10.18
N VAL A 196 3.89 -3.99 -8.93
CA VAL A 196 4.06 -3.13 -7.75
C VAL A 196 5.10 -3.77 -6.84
N MET A 197 6.23 -3.11 -6.66
CA MET A 197 7.30 -3.53 -5.75
C MET A 197 7.10 -2.89 -4.38
N LEU A 198 7.23 -3.65 -3.31
CA LEU A 198 7.26 -3.15 -1.94
C LEU A 198 8.70 -3.05 -1.47
N THR A 199 9.11 -1.88 -0.98
CA THR A 199 10.41 -1.71 -0.32
C THR A 199 10.47 -2.53 0.98
N GLU A 200 11.65 -2.62 1.62
CA GLU A 200 11.79 -3.23 2.96
C GLU A 200 10.94 -2.53 4.02
N GLN A 201 10.62 -1.23 3.82
CA GLN A 201 9.77 -0.42 4.70
C GLN A 201 8.27 -0.54 4.34
N GLY A 202 7.92 -1.35 3.33
CA GLY A 202 6.53 -1.54 2.89
C GLY A 202 6.01 -0.49 1.90
N VAL A 203 6.83 0.48 1.48
CA VAL A 203 6.42 1.52 0.52
C VAL A 203 6.24 0.92 -0.87
N PRO A 204 5.05 1.06 -1.50
CA PRO A 204 4.82 0.54 -2.85
C PRO A 204 5.44 1.44 -3.92
N LYS A 205 6.01 0.81 -4.95
CA LYS A 205 6.55 1.46 -6.14
C LYS A 205 6.05 0.76 -7.40
N ILE A 206 5.35 1.50 -8.25
CA ILE A 206 4.84 0.98 -9.53
C ILE A 206 5.99 0.88 -10.53
N SER A 207 6.10 -0.27 -11.19
CA SER A 207 7.07 -0.56 -12.26
C SER A 207 6.39 -0.82 -13.59
N ASP A 208 7.16 -0.90 -14.66
CA ASP A 208 6.74 -1.37 -15.98
C ASP A 208 5.63 -0.54 -16.66
N PHE A 209 5.70 0.79 -16.56
CA PHE A 209 4.80 1.69 -17.27
C PHE A 209 4.85 1.50 -18.79
N GLY A 210 3.68 1.38 -19.41
CA GLY A 210 3.49 1.48 -20.85
C GLY A 210 3.95 0.30 -21.71
N LEU A 211 4.78 -0.59 -21.19
CA LEU A 211 5.42 -1.68 -21.96
C LEU A 211 4.43 -2.70 -22.54
N ALA A 212 3.22 -2.83 -22.01
CA ALA A 212 2.22 -3.80 -22.47
C ALA A 212 1.68 -3.56 -23.90
N LYS A 213 1.78 -2.33 -24.43
CA LYS A 213 1.35 -2.02 -25.80
C LYS A 213 2.21 -2.72 -26.86
N LEU A 214 3.46 -3.02 -26.55
CA LEU A 214 4.41 -3.64 -27.46
C LEU A 214 4.01 -5.05 -27.92
N ILE A 215 3.19 -5.76 -27.13
CA ILE A 215 2.81 -7.16 -27.41
C ILE A 215 1.50 -7.26 -28.18
N ARG A 216 0.63 -6.23 -28.17
CA ARG A 216 -0.73 -6.31 -28.72
C ARG A 216 -0.87 -6.01 -30.22
N ASP A 217 0.15 -5.44 -30.86
CA ASP A 217 0.06 -5.00 -32.26
C ASP A 217 0.33 -6.10 -33.31
N GLN A 218 0.45 -7.39 -32.89
CA GLN A 218 0.63 -8.49 -33.83
C GLN A 218 -0.53 -9.49 -33.80
N ASP A 219 -0.96 -9.90 -34.97
CA ASP A 219 -2.07 -10.75 -35.43
C ASP A 219 -2.34 -12.08 -34.66
N ASP A 220 -1.84 -12.28 -33.47
CA ASP A 220 -2.15 -13.45 -32.67
C ASP A 220 -3.08 -13.04 -31.52
N ALA A 221 -4.31 -13.54 -31.55
CA ALA A 221 -5.37 -13.36 -30.56
C ALA A 221 -5.03 -13.95 -29.17
N ARG A 222 -3.75 -14.02 -28.80
CA ARG A 222 -3.26 -14.40 -27.47
C ARG A 222 -3.13 -13.14 -26.63
N LEU A 223 -4.11 -12.93 -25.76
CA LEU A 223 -4.05 -11.94 -24.69
C LEU A 223 -2.79 -12.22 -23.85
N CYS A 224 -1.75 -11.41 -24.06
CA CYS A 224 -0.54 -11.45 -23.24
C CYS A 224 -0.79 -10.65 -21.96
N GLY A 225 -0.56 -11.22 -20.81
CA GLY A 225 -0.78 -10.66 -19.48
C GLY A 225 -1.79 -11.48 -18.68
N THR A 226 -1.95 -11.16 -17.40
CA THR A 226 -2.95 -11.78 -16.54
C THR A 226 -4.30 -11.09 -16.78
N PRO A 227 -5.23 -11.66 -17.56
CA PRO A 227 -6.44 -10.98 -18.05
C PRO A 227 -7.40 -10.58 -16.92
N HIS A 228 -7.20 -11.09 -15.71
CA HIS A 228 -8.03 -10.82 -14.54
C HIS A 228 -8.05 -9.33 -14.09
N TYR A 229 -7.02 -8.55 -14.42
CA TYR A 229 -6.93 -7.12 -14.09
C TYR A 229 -7.38 -6.22 -15.26
N MET A 230 -7.73 -6.82 -16.38
CA MET A 230 -8.07 -6.11 -17.60
C MET A 230 -9.48 -5.54 -17.52
N ALA A 231 -9.63 -4.26 -17.87
CA ALA A 231 -10.92 -3.59 -17.91
C ALA A 231 -11.80 -4.13 -19.07
N PRO A 232 -13.15 -4.13 -18.93
CA PRO A 232 -14.06 -4.68 -19.92
C PRO A 232 -13.86 -4.15 -21.35
N GLU A 233 -13.64 -2.84 -21.51
CA GLU A 233 -13.43 -2.19 -22.80
C GLU A 233 -12.19 -2.70 -23.55
N LEU A 234 -11.20 -3.21 -22.83
CA LEU A 234 -9.97 -3.71 -23.45
C LEU A 234 -10.17 -5.07 -24.12
N PHE A 235 -11.12 -5.89 -23.63
CA PHE A 235 -11.53 -7.12 -24.31
C PHE A 235 -12.28 -6.84 -25.62
N LEU A 236 -12.90 -5.65 -25.74
CA LEU A 236 -13.56 -5.18 -26.96
C LEU A 236 -12.57 -4.53 -27.95
N GLY A 237 -11.26 -4.58 -27.66
CA GLY A 237 -10.24 -3.99 -28.52
C GLY A 237 -10.14 -2.46 -28.46
N GLN A 238 -10.82 -1.82 -27.49
CA GLN A 238 -10.69 -0.36 -27.30
C GLN A 238 -9.32 0.00 -26.76
N ALA A 239 -8.88 1.24 -27.03
CA ALA A 239 -7.61 1.72 -26.51
C ALA A 239 -7.65 1.89 -24.99
N ALA A 240 -6.57 1.52 -24.31
CA ALA A 240 -6.43 1.76 -22.88
C ALA A 240 -6.35 3.26 -22.57
N HIS A 241 -7.01 3.70 -21.53
CA HIS A 241 -7.05 5.05 -21.01
C HIS A 241 -6.95 5.07 -19.49
N THR A 242 -6.94 6.23 -18.85
CA THR A 242 -6.82 6.38 -17.39
C THR A 242 -7.88 5.59 -16.62
N GLY A 243 -9.12 5.54 -17.10
CA GLY A 243 -10.20 4.74 -16.50
C GLY A 243 -9.99 3.23 -16.60
N SER A 244 -9.16 2.74 -17.54
CA SER A 244 -8.77 1.32 -17.61
C SER A 244 -7.78 0.99 -16.48
N ASP A 245 -6.85 1.89 -16.15
CA ASP A 245 -5.94 1.76 -15.02
C ASP A 245 -6.69 1.86 -13.68
N VAL A 246 -7.71 2.74 -13.60
CA VAL A 246 -8.60 2.84 -12.43
C VAL A 246 -9.35 1.52 -12.18
N TYR A 247 -9.82 0.85 -13.21
CA TYR A 247 -10.41 -0.48 -13.07
C TYR A 247 -9.41 -1.51 -12.55
N ALA A 248 -8.21 -1.56 -13.12
CA ALA A 248 -7.13 -2.45 -12.68
C ALA A 248 -6.74 -2.18 -11.20
N LEU A 249 -6.69 -0.90 -10.79
CA LEU A 249 -6.51 -0.49 -9.40
C LEU A 249 -7.64 -1.04 -8.51
N GLY A 250 -8.88 -0.98 -8.97
CA GLY A 250 -10.03 -1.57 -8.28
C GLY A 250 -9.90 -3.08 -8.08
N VAL A 251 -9.39 -3.82 -9.08
CA VAL A 251 -9.10 -5.26 -8.94
C VAL A 251 -7.99 -5.50 -7.90
N CYS A 252 -6.92 -4.70 -7.92
CA CYS A 252 -5.85 -4.77 -6.92
C CYS A 252 -6.39 -4.51 -5.50
N TYR A 253 -7.27 -3.52 -5.34
CA TYR A 253 -7.88 -3.20 -4.06
C TYR A 253 -8.79 -4.32 -3.56
N TYR A 254 -9.66 -4.85 -4.42
CA TYR A 254 -10.48 -6.01 -4.09
C TYR A 254 -9.62 -7.20 -3.64
N GLN A 255 -8.55 -7.50 -4.38
CA GLN A 255 -7.65 -8.60 -4.04
C GLN A 255 -6.90 -8.37 -2.73
N ALA A 256 -6.45 -7.16 -2.44
CA ALA A 256 -5.78 -6.82 -1.19
C ALA A 256 -6.70 -7.03 0.02
N ILE A 257 -7.99 -6.67 -0.09
CA ILE A 257 -9.00 -6.86 0.98
C ILE A 257 -9.42 -8.32 1.10
N CYS A 258 -9.79 -8.96 -0.04
CA CYS A 258 -10.46 -10.25 -0.02
C CYS A 258 -9.50 -11.44 -0.08
N GLY A 259 -8.21 -11.23 -0.37
CA GLY A 259 -7.22 -12.30 -0.62
C GLY A 259 -7.50 -13.12 -1.88
N ARG A 260 -8.47 -12.72 -2.72
CA ARG A 260 -8.89 -13.40 -3.95
C ARG A 260 -9.30 -12.40 -5.02
N LEU A 261 -9.32 -12.85 -6.27
CA LEU A 261 -9.77 -12.03 -7.40
C LEU A 261 -11.31 -11.87 -7.42
N PRO A 262 -11.83 -10.74 -7.95
CA PRO A 262 -13.28 -10.51 -8.07
C PRO A 262 -13.95 -11.42 -9.12
N PHE A 263 -13.20 -11.84 -10.14
CA PHE A 263 -13.65 -12.70 -11.23
C PHE A 263 -12.63 -13.82 -11.44
N THR A 264 -13.11 -15.06 -11.58
CA THR A 264 -12.26 -16.27 -11.58
C THR A 264 -12.61 -17.23 -12.71
N GLY A 265 -13.15 -16.74 -13.80
CA GLY A 265 -13.54 -17.56 -14.97
C GLY A 265 -12.40 -18.50 -15.38
N THR A 266 -12.77 -19.77 -15.59
CA THR A 266 -11.81 -20.88 -15.81
C THR A 266 -11.12 -20.84 -17.18
N ASP A 267 -11.68 -20.12 -18.12
CA ASP A 267 -11.09 -19.85 -19.44
C ASP A 267 -11.34 -18.38 -19.83
N LEU A 268 -10.63 -17.93 -20.85
CA LEU A 268 -10.65 -16.53 -21.28
C LEU A 268 -12.04 -16.03 -21.67
N ARG A 269 -12.88 -16.88 -22.29
CA ARG A 269 -14.21 -16.50 -22.73
C ARG A 269 -15.14 -16.32 -21.53
N ASN A 270 -15.10 -17.25 -20.57
CA ASN A 270 -15.87 -17.17 -19.33
C ASN A 270 -15.41 -15.99 -18.49
N LEU A 271 -14.10 -15.77 -18.35
CA LEU A 271 -13.55 -14.62 -17.64
C LEU A 271 -14.00 -13.29 -18.27
N HIS A 272 -13.90 -13.15 -19.61
CA HIS A 272 -14.42 -11.97 -20.31
C HIS A 272 -15.92 -11.77 -20.04
N HIS A 273 -16.70 -12.84 -20.11
CA HIS A 273 -18.14 -12.75 -19.83
C HIS A 273 -18.41 -12.26 -18.41
N GLU A 274 -17.74 -12.84 -17.40
CA GLU A 274 -17.87 -12.40 -16.00
C GLU A 274 -17.48 -10.92 -15.84
N ILE A 275 -16.31 -10.53 -16.36
CA ILE A 275 -15.81 -9.15 -16.30
C ILE A 275 -16.80 -8.17 -16.96
N ALA A 276 -17.40 -8.54 -18.08
CA ALA A 276 -18.29 -7.65 -18.83
C ALA A 276 -19.71 -7.55 -18.23
N THR A 277 -20.23 -8.61 -17.62
CA THR A 277 -21.68 -8.71 -17.30
C THR A 277 -22.00 -9.00 -15.85
N SER A 278 -21.08 -9.58 -15.07
CA SER A 278 -21.37 -10.00 -13.70
C SER A 278 -20.88 -8.98 -12.69
N ASP A 279 -21.61 -8.82 -11.58
CA ASP A 279 -21.09 -8.09 -10.44
C ASP A 279 -19.95 -8.89 -9.78
N PRO A 280 -18.96 -8.20 -9.18
CA PRO A 280 -17.92 -8.88 -8.43
C PRO A 280 -18.53 -9.61 -7.23
N ALA A 281 -17.91 -10.71 -6.82
CA ALA A 281 -18.32 -11.36 -5.58
C ALA A 281 -18.25 -10.36 -4.40
N PRO A 282 -19.08 -10.52 -3.33
CA PRO A 282 -19.09 -9.57 -2.23
C PRO A 282 -17.69 -9.31 -1.65
N VAL A 283 -17.42 -8.04 -1.35
CA VAL A 283 -16.18 -7.64 -0.69
C VAL A 283 -16.22 -8.11 0.76
N THR A 284 -15.30 -9.01 1.11
CA THR A 284 -15.22 -9.62 2.44
C THR A 284 -13.76 -9.69 2.86
N HIS A 285 -13.50 -9.54 4.15
CA HIS A 285 -12.16 -9.76 4.73
C HIS A 285 -12.18 -11.01 5.62
N PRO A 286 -11.09 -11.80 5.70
CA PRO A 286 -11.07 -13.05 6.48
C PRO A 286 -11.36 -12.88 7.97
N THR A 287 -10.96 -11.77 8.58
CA THR A 287 -10.98 -11.56 10.03
C THR A 287 -11.66 -10.26 10.48
N GLU A 288 -11.97 -9.34 9.56
CA GLU A 288 -12.50 -8.01 9.88
C GLU A 288 -13.84 -7.76 9.17
N ARG A 289 -14.65 -6.90 9.77
CA ARG A 289 -15.82 -6.35 9.08
C ARG A 289 -15.34 -5.29 8.08
N VAL A 290 -15.78 -5.42 6.84
CA VAL A 290 -15.47 -4.43 5.80
C VAL A 290 -16.51 -3.31 5.86
N PRO A 291 -16.09 -2.04 6.04
CA PRO A 291 -16.98 -0.88 6.02
C PRO A 291 -17.67 -0.71 4.65
N MET A 292 -18.86 -0.10 4.65
CA MET A 292 -19.63 0.16 3.42
C MET A 292 -18.91 1.12 2.48
N GLU A 293 -18.12 2.03 2.99
CA GLU A 293 -17.30 2.98 2.25
C GLU A 293 -16.28 2.25 1.36
N VAL A 294 -15.66 1.18 1.89
CA VAL A 294 -14.77 0.30 1.12
C VAL A 294 -15.54 -0.42 0.02
N VAL A 295 -16.67 -1.02 0.37
CA VAL A 295 -17.52 -1.77 -0.57
C VAL A 295 -17.97 -0.87 -1.72
N SER A 296 -18.45 0.34 -1.41
CA SER A 296 -18.91 1.31 -2.42
C SER A 296 -17.75 1.84 -3.27
N THR A 297 -16.57 2.08 -2.68
CA THR A 297 -15.40 2.52 -3.42
C THR A 297 -14.93 1.43 -4.38
N VAL A 298 -14.79 0.19 -3.94
CA VAL A 298 -14.42 -0.93 -4.82
C VAL A 298 -15.43 -1.09 -5.96
N ALA A 299 -16.74 -1.02 -5.67
CA ALA A 299 -17.79 -1.10 -6.70
C ALA A 299 -17.70 0.05 -7.72
N HIS A 300 -17.37 1.27 -7.27
CA HIS A 300 -17.18 2.42 -8.13
C HIS A 300 -15.97 2.25 -9.07
N LEU A 301 -14.83 1.76 -8.55
CA LEU A 301 -13.64 1.49 -9.37
C LEU A 301 -13.88 0.36 -10.39
N LEU A 302 -14.64 -0.68 -10.01
CA LEU A 302 -14.95 -1.85 -10.84
C LEU A 302 -16.18 -1.67 -11.74
N HIS A 303 -16.72 -0.44 -11.87
CA HIS A 303 -17.87 -0.20 -12.73
C HIS A 303 -17.58 -0.63 -14.17
N LYS A 304 -18.56 -1.30 -14.83
CA LYS A 304 -18.36 -1.89 -16.16
C LYS A 304 -18.14 -0.81 -17.22
N SER A 305 -18.89 0.27 -17.14
CA SER A 305 -18.84 1.42 -18.04
C SER A 305 -17.76 2.41 -17.58
N PRO A 306 -16.76 2.75 -18.40
CA PRO A 306 -15.65 3.63 -18.00
C PRO A 306 -16.09 5.02 -17.54
N GLU A 307 -17.17 5.57 -18.12
CA GLU A 307 -17.72 6.88 -17.78
C GLU A 307 -18.35 6.96 -16.38
N HIS A 308 -18.61 5.81 -15.76
CA HIS A 308 -19.11 5.72 -14.40
C HIS A 308 -18.00 5.39 -13.38
N ARG A 309 -16.73 5.36 -13.80
CA ARG A 309 -15.57 5.26 -12.92
C ARG A 309 -15.01 6.66 -12.65
N PRO A 310 -14.18 6.83 -11.61
CA PRO A 310 -13.33 8.02 -11.51
C PRO A 310 -12.54 8.21 -12.81
N ALA A 311 -12.45 9.45 -13.30
CA ALA A 311 -11.86 9.76 -14.61
C ALA A 311 -10.37 9.37 -14.70
N ASP A 312 -9.66 9.46 -13.57
CA ASP A 312 -8.24 9.15 -13.44
C ASP A 312 -7.91 8.82 -11.97
N ALA A 313 -6.63 8.57 -11.70
CA ALA A 313 -6.17 8.26 -10.36
C ALA A 313 -6.22 9.46 -9.40
N ASP A 314 -6.14 10.71 -9.89
CA ASP A 314 -6.32 11.90 -9.05
C ASP A 314 -7.73 11.94 -8.44
N ALA A 315 -8.75 11.54 -9.21
CA ALA A 315 -10.13 11.47 -8.72
C ALA A 315 -10.37 10.32 -7.72
N VAL A 316 -9.48 9.31 -7.67
CA VAL A 316 -9.57 8.19 -6.70
C VAL A 316 -9.00 8.57 -5.33
N ILE A 317 -7.99 9.43 -5.26
CA ILE A 317 -7.31 9.81 -4.00
C ILE A 317 -8.30 10.25 -2.91
N PRO A 318 -9.20 11.24 -3.13
CA PRO A 318 -10.11 11.69 -2.09
C PRO A 318 -11.12 10.61 -1.65
N LEU A 319 -11.46 9.66 -2.53
CA LEU A 319 -12.32 8.54 -2.15
C LEU A 319 -11.62 7.63 -1.13
N LEU A 320 -10.36 7.28 -1.37
CA LEU A 320 -9.57 6.44 -0.47
C LEU A 320 -9.25 7.15 0.85
N GLU A 321 -8.98 8.46 0.84
CA GLU A 321 -8.78 9.26 2.04
C GLU A 321 -10.05 9.31 2.89
N THR A 322 -11.23 9.43 2.28
CA THR A 322 -12.51 9.33 2.97
C THR A 322 -12.72 7.96 3.59
N VAL A 323 -12.41 6.89 2.84
CA VAL A 323 -12.45 5.50 3.35
C VAL A 323 -11.54 5.33 4.56
N LEU A 324 -10.30 5.81 4.49
CA LEU A 324 -9.36 5.75 5.62
C LEU A 324 -9.87 6.49 6.85
N GLY A 325 -10.47 7.66 6.66
CA GLY A 325 -11.11 8.40 7.74
C GLY A 325 -12.22 7.58 8.43
N ALA A 326 -13.01 6.85 7.65
CA ALA A 326 -14.09 5.98 8.19
C ALA A 326 -13.57 4.69 8.86
N ILE A 327 -12.42 4.15 8.38
CA ILE A 327 -11.83 2.90 8.90
C ILE A 327 -11.02 3.15 10.19
N ARG A 328 -10.43 4.33 10.40
CA ARG A 328 -9.57 4.60 11.55
C ARG A 328 -10.30 4.27 12.84
N ASN A 329 -9.99 3.10 13.39
CA ASN A 329 -10.54 2.64 14.66
C ASN A 329 -9.83 3.39 15.79
N VAL A 330 -10.56 4.29 16.44
CA VAL A 330 -10.06 5.09 17.59
C VAL A 330 -9.45 4.19 18.66
N GLY A 331 -10.00 3.00 18.90
CA GLY A 331 -9.44 2.04 19.86
C GLY A 331 -8.07 1.47 19.45
N ALA A 332 -7.79 1.32 18.14
CA ALA A 332 -6.47 0.93 17.65
C ALA A 332 -5.46 2.08 17.81
N LEU A 333 -5.86 3.29 17.40
CA LEU A 333 -5.05 4.50 17.59
C LEU A 333 -4.72 4.77 19.05
N LEU A 334 -5.67 4.55 19.97
CA LEU A 334 -5.44 4.67 21.42
C LEU A 334 -4.42 3.64 21.93
N ARG A 335 -4.51 2.39 21.46
CA ARG A 335 -3.53 1.34 21.85
C ARG A 335 -2.13 1.68 21.34
N GLU A 336 -2.02 2.15 20.11
CA GLU A 336 -0.77 2.63 19.54
C GLU A 336 -0.21 3.83 20.31
N ALA A 337 -1.05 4.83 20.58
CA ALA A 337 -0.70 6.04 21.33
C ALA A 337 -0.13 5.74 22.72
N MET A 338 -0.65 4.69 23.39
CA MET A 338 -0.29 4.32 24.77
C MET A 338 0.68 3.14 24.86
N ALA A 339 1.15 2.58 23.72
CA ALA A 339 1.99 1.35 23.71
C ALA A 339 3.28 1.50 24.55
N ASP A 340 3.92 2.67 24.49
CA ASP A 340 5.17 2.95 25.19
C ASP A 340 4.98 3.86 26.43
N ASP A 341 3.74 4.12 26.83
CA ASP A 341 3.42 5.08 27.90
C ASP A 341 3.01 4.37 29.19
N ASN A 342 3.96 4.17 30.08
CA ASN A 342 3.76 3.50 31.38
C ASN A 342 2.93 4.35 32.39
N SER A 343 2.64 5.62 32.09
CA SER A 343 1.84 6.49 32.95
C SER A 343 0.35 6.37 32.68
N ILE A 344 -0.05 5.74 31.55
CA ILE A 344 -1.44 5.54 31.15
C ILE A 344 -1.76 4.05 31.14
N ALA A 345 -2.86 3.69 31.76
CA ALA A 345 -3.38 2.31 31.74
C ALA A 345 -4.82 2.29 31.22
N PHE A 346 -5.16 1.29 30.42
CA PHE A 346 -6.55 1.02 30.05
C PHE A 346 -7.28 0.42 31.29
N GLU A 347 -8.35 1.07 31.74
CA GLU A 347 -9.17 0.59 32.85
C GLU A 347 -10.35 -0.26 32.32
N ALA A 348 -11.05 0.24 31.29
CA ALA A 348 -12.18 -0.43 30.68
C ALA A 348 -12.34 -0.10 29.20
N VAL A 349 -12.93 -1.02 28.45
CA VAL A 349 -13.47 -0.80 27.11
C VAL A 349 -14.94 -1.18 27.19
N GLU A 350 -15.83 -0.18 27.18
CA GLU A 350 -17.27 -0.43 27.38
C GLU A 350 -17.97 -0.89 26.09
N ASN A 351 -17.44 -0.42 24.96
CA ASN A 351 -17.84 -0.86 23.61
C ASN A 351 -16.83 -0.27 22.60
N ASP A 352 -17.04 -0.50 21.30
CA ASP A 352 -16.16 0.04 20.25
C ASP A 352 -16.22 1.56 20.08
N SER A 353 -16.98 2.27 20.91
CA SER A 353 -17.14 3.73 20.88
C SER A 353 -16.78 4.43 22.18
N ARG A 354 -16.43 3.71 23.26
CA ARG A 354 -16.06 4.31 24.55
C ARG A 354 -14.95 3.56 25.26
N TRP A 355 -13.87 4.28 25.61
CA TRP A 355 -12.71 3.78 26.33
C TRP A 355 -12.49 4.60 27.59
N VAL A 356 -12.08 3.91 28.69
CA VAL A 356 -11.71 4.52 29.96
C VAL A 356 -10.24 4.25 30.21
N LEU A 357 -9.48 5.34 30.38
CA LEU A 357 -8.05 5.33 30.64
C LEU A 357 -7.77 5.89 32.03
N GLN A 358 -6.75 5.36 32.69
CA GLN A 358 -6.27 5.87 33.98
C GLN A 358 -4.89 6.50 33.78
N ALA A 359 -4.80 7.82 33.94
CA ALA A 359 -3.56 8.58 33.85
C ALA A 359 -2.96 8.75 35.26
N SER A 360 -1.70 8.33 35.42
CA SER A 360 -0.93 8.50 36.66
C SER A 360 -0.17 9.83 36.61
N GLN A 361 -0.38 10.68 37.60
CA GLN A 361 0.34 11.95 37.77
C GLN A 361 1.71 11.73 38.45
N PRO A 362 2.69 12.65 38.28
CA PRO A 362 4.02 12.52 38.89
C PRO A 362 4.02 12.44 40.41
N ASP A 363 2.98 12.94 41.07
CA ASP A 363 2.78 12.88 42.52
C ASP A 363 2.04 11.64 43.02
N GLY A 364 1.82 10.66 42.10
CA GLY A 364 1.20 9.36 42.38
C GLY A 364 -0.34 9.37 42.33
N ARG A 365 -0.98 10.49 42.03
CA ARG A 365 -2.41 10.57 41.84
C ARG A 365 -2.82 9.99 40.50
N LYS A 366 -4.08 9.61 40.39
CA LYS A 366 -4.66 8.97 39.23
C LYS A 366 -5.89 9.75 38.79
N GLN A 367 -5.94 10.02 37.48
CA GLN A 367 -7.07 10.72 36.87
C GLN A 367 -7.69 9.83 35.79
N ARG A 368 -9.01 9.70 35.80
CA ARG A 368 -9.74 8.98 34.75
C ARG A 368 -9.96 9.87 33.55
N VAL A 369 -9.61 9.36 32.39
CA VAL A 369 -9.85 10.01 31.11
C VAL A 369 -10.78 9.11 30.28
N PHE A 370 -11.84 9.71 29.81
CA PHE A 370 -12.82 9.07 28.94
C PHE A 370 -12.54 9.48 27.50
N VAL A 371 -12.53 8.51 26.59
CA VAL A 371 -12.51 8.76 25.16
C VAL A 371 -13.79 8.20 24.57
N GLU A 372 -14.56 9.04 23.90
CA GLU A 372 -15.84 8.69 23.31
C GLU A 372 -15.91 9.09 21.85
N LEU A 373 -16.43 8.18 21.02
CA LEU A 373 -16.77 8.45 19.63
C LEU A 373 -18.24 8.84 19.55
N SER A 374 -18.50 10.05 19.06
CA SER A 374 -19.87 10.55 18.85
C SER A 374 -20.38 10.16 17.47
N ASP A 375 -21.53 9.47 17.43
CA ASP A 375 -22.29 9.21 16.23
C ASP A 375 -23.56 10.12 16.26
N PRO A 376 -23.87 10.92 15.24
CA PRO A 376 -23.44 10.87 13.84
C PRO A 376 -22.29 11.82 13.43
N ASP A 377 -21.73 12.59 14.36
CA ASP A 377 -20.83 13.70 14.03
C ASP A 377 -19.38 13.27 13.74
N SER A 378 -19.06 11.97 13.87
CA SER A 378 -17.70 11.42 13.69
C SER A 378 -16.63 12.20 14.45
N LEU A 379 -16.94 12.58 15.70
CA LEU A 379 -16.04 13.31 16.59
C LEU A 379 -15.52 12.40 17.69
N VAL A 380 -14.22 12.52 17.97
CA VAL A 380 -13.56 11.89 19.12
C VAL A 380 -13.49 12.92 20.23
N SER A 381 -14.23 12.67 21.31
CA SER A 381 -14.22 13.48 22.53
C SER A 381 -13.36 12.84 23.60
N ILE A 382 -12.37 13.58 24.10
CA ILE A 382 -11.45 13.16 25.16
C ILE A 382 -11.73 14.04 26.36
N TYR A 383 -12.22 13.48 27.46
CA TYR A 383 -12.58 14.31 28.64
C TYR A 383 -12.25 13.61 29.95
N SER A 384 -12.10 14.43 30.99
CA SER A 384 -11.93 13.98 32.38
C SER A 384 -12.81 14.80 33.31
N THR A 385 -13.35 14.14 34.35
CA THR A 385 -14.24 14.76 35.32
C THR A 385 -13.44 15.56 36.37
N CYS A 386 -13.93 16.74 36.73
CA CYS A 386 -13.36 17.54 37.78
C CYS A 386 -14.19 17.45 39.08
N CYS A 387 -15.43 17.93 39.07
CA CYS A 387 -16.33 17.92 40.22
C CYS A 387 -17.78 18.09 39.78
N GLU A 388 -18.75 17.94 40.70
CA GLU A 388 -20.15 18.29 40.41
C GLU A 388 -20.28 19.76 40.03
N ALA A 389 -21.09 20.02 39.01
CA ALA A 389 -21.35 21.38 38.53
C ALA A 389 -22.34 22.06 39.49
N VAL A 390 -21.85 23.04 40.25
CA VAL A 390 -22.63 23.91 41.12
C VAL A 390 -22.49 25.35 40.67
N ALA A 391 -23.56 26.14 40.77
CA ALA A 391 -23.63 27.52 40.26
C ALA A 391 -22.53 28.44 40.81
N ASP A 392 -22.04 28.17 42.01
CA ASP A 392 -20.97 28.95 42.64
C ASP A 392 -19.63 28.85 41.89
N PHE A 393 -19.43 27.77 41.10
CA PHE A 393 -18.20 27.53 40.34
C PHE A 393 -18.29 27.98 38.87
N ASP A 394 -19.49 28.30 38.35
CA ASP A 394 -19.71 28.64 36.93
C ASP A 394 -18.81 29.80 36.48
N ARG A 395 -18.71 30.86 37.28
CA ARG A 395 -17.87 31.99 36.94
C ARG A 395 -16.41 31.67 36.89
N ILE A 396 -15.91 30.88 37.85
CA ILE A 396 -14.50 30.46 37.91
C ILE A 396 -14.17 29.58 36.69
N ALA A 397 -15.05 28.65 36.37
CA ALA A 397 -14.90 27.77 35.21
C ALA A 397 -14.84 28.55 33.88
N LEU A 398 -15.71 29.57 33.72
CA LEU A 398 -15.71 30.41 32.51
C LEU A 398 -14.46 31.32 32.44
N GLU A 399 -14.02 31.91 33.54
CA GLU A 399 -12.78 32.70 33.59
C GLU A 399 -11.57 31.82 33.23
N ARG A 400 -11.56 30.57 33.72
CA ARG A 400 -10.48 29.62 33.45
C ARG A 400 -10.40 29.24 31.98
N ASN A 401 -11.53 29.02 31.29
CA ASN A 401 -11.58 28.74 29.85
C ASN A 401 -10.85 29.83 29.03
N GLY A 402 -10.90 31.10 29.44
CA GLY A 402 -10.17 32.15 28.76
C GLY A 402 -8.64 32.07 28.86
N HIS A 403 -8.11 31.21 29.72
CA HIS A 403 -6.67 31.03 29.95
C HIS A 403 -6.16 29.63 29.52
N MET A 404 -7.04 28.77 29.04
CA MET A 404 -6.64 27.43 28.54
C MET A 404 -6.13 27.54 27.11
N ALA A 405 -4.93 27.01 26.88
CA ALA A 405 -4.32 26.98 25.54
C ALA A 405 -4.93 25.87 24.66
N HIS A 406 -5.34 24.79 25.29
CA HIS A 406 -5.98 23.63 24.64
C HIS A 406 -7.10 23.11 25.54
N GLY A 407 -8.16 22.59 24.91
CA GLY A 407 -9.33 22.09 25.59
C GLY A 407 -10.24 23.21 26.15
N SER A 408 -11.32 22.77 26.75
CA SER A 408 -12.29 23.65 27.41
C SER A 408 -12.91 22.97 28.64
N ILE A 409 -13.37 23.76 29.59
CA ILE A 409 -14.22 23.29 30.67
C ILE A 409 -15.67 23.32 30.16
N ALA A 410 -16.35 22.18 30.24
CA ALA A 410 -17.75 22.03 29.86
C ALA A 410 -18.55 21.39 30.99
N ILE A 411 -19.87 21.42 30.90
CA ILE A 411 -20.76 20.67 31.79
C ILE A 411 -21.27 19.46 31.04
N ARG A 412 -21.05 18.26 31.61
CA ARG A 412 -21.61 17.00 31.11
C ARG A 412 -22.47 16.33 32.19
N SER A 413 -23.59 15.73 31.79
CA SER A 413 -24.39 14.89 32.67
C SER A 413 -23.77 13.51 32.77
N LEU A 414 -23.32 13.11 33.95
CA LEU A 414 -22.80 11.79 34.23
C LEU A 414 -23.77 11.12 35.24
N ASN A 415 -24.36 9.98 34.83
CA ASN A 415 -25.36 9.27 35.63
C ASN A 415 -26.53 10.17 36.13
N GLY A 416 -26.91 11.19 35.35
CA GLY A 416 -27.99 12.13 35.69
C GLY A 416 -27.56 13.34 36.52
N THR A 417 -26.31 13.41 36.98
CA THR A 417 -25.75 14.52 37.71
C THR A 417 -24.84 15.36 36.83
N PRO A 418 -24.99 16.69 36.77
CA PRO A 418 -24.11 17.56 35.99
C PRO A 418 -22.74 17.67 36.66
N HIS A 419 -21.68 17.53 35.86
CA HIS A 419 -20.29 17.65 36.27
C HIS A 419 -19.52 18.63 35.39
N PHE A 420 -18.59 19.36 35.95
CA PHE A 420 -17.55 20.02 35.19
C PHE A 420 -16.58 19.00 34.70
N VAL A 421 -16.26 19.08 33.40
CA VAL A 421 -15.27 18.23 32.74
C VAL A 421 -14.31 19.12 31.95
N VAL A 422 -13.05 18.72 31.86
CA VAL A 422 -12.13 19.24 30.85
C VAL A 422 -12.27 18.36 29.62
N ILE A 423 -12.44 18.95 28.43
CA ILE A 423 -12.72 18.23 27.19
C ILE A 423 -11.94 18.78 26.02
N ASN A 424 -11.40 17.88 25.21
CA ASN A 424 -10.90 18.11 23.85
C ASN A 424 -11.78 17.35 22.86
N THR A 425 -11.92 17.88 21.63
CA THR A 425 -12.70 17.23 20.57
C THR A 425 -11.96 17.33 19.25
N TYR A 426 -11.87 16.20 18.54
CA TYR A 426 -11.19 16.07 17.26
C TYR A 426 -12.09 15.39 16.23
N PRO A 427 -11.99 15.72 14.93
CA PRO A 427 -12.63 14.91 13.90
C PRO A 427 -11.96 13.53 13.83
N GLN A 428 -12.75 12.46 13.81
CA GLN A 428 -12.24 11.09 13.70
C GLN A 428 -11.35 10.90 12.45
N ALA A 429 -11.71 11.57 11.35
CA ALA A 429 -11.03 11.46 10.08
C ALA A 429 -9.56 11.96 10.09
N THR A 430 -9.21 12.86 11.02
CA THR A 430 -7.90 13.52 11.04
C THR A 430 -7.09 13.25 12.30
N VAL A 431 -7.69 12.74 13.37
CA VAL A 431 -6.99 12.46 14.62
C VAL A 431 -5.97 11.34 14.44
N ASP A 432 -4.78 11.51 15.00
CA ASP A 432 -3.71 10.53 14.99
C ASP A 432 -3.32 10.07 16.42
N ALA A 433 -2.45 9.05 16.50
CA ALA A 433 -2.01 8.48 17.77
C ALA A 433 -1.26 9.50 18.65
N GLU A 434 -0.46 10.38 18.05
CA GLU A 434 0.30 11.40 18.80
C GLU A 434 -0.62 12.48 19.38
N GLU A 435 -1.62 12.93 18.61
CA GLU A 435 -2.66 13.86 19.10
C GLU A 435 -3.48 13.23 20.23
N LEU A 436 -3.87 11.96 20.11
CA LEU A 436 -4.59 11.25 21.16
C LEU A 436 -3.74 11.15 22.44
N ARG A 437 -2.47 10.75 22.34
CA ARG A 437 -1.56 10.68 23.49
C ARG A 437 -1.41 12.02 24.19
N ARG A 438 -1.09 13.06 23.42
CA ARG A 438 -0.94 14.41 23.94
C ARG A 438 -2.23 14.89 24.64
N SER A 439 -3.38 14.69 23.98
CA SER A 439 -4.67 15.15 24.51
C SER A 439 -5.09 14.41 25.78
N VAL A 440 -4.83 13.11 25.90
CA VAL A 440 -5.11 12.34 27.13
C VAL A 440 -4.31 12.91 28.30
N HIS A 441 -3.01 13.20 28.10
CA HIS A 441 -2.19 13.82 29.13
C HIS A 441 -2.63 15.23 29.51
N GLU A 442 -2.89 16.07 28.51
CA GLU A 442 -3.33 17.46 28.73
C GLU A 442 -4.66 17.50 29.49
N VAL A 443 -5.65 16.71 29.08
CA VAL A 443 -6.95 16.61 29.71
C VAL A 443 -6.83 16.11 31.15
N ALA A 444 -6.03 15.08 31.40
CA ALA A 444 -5.79 14.56 32.75
C ALA A 444 -5.15 15.60 33.67
N GLN A 445 -4.13 16.33 33.21
CA GLN A 445 -3.43 17.34 34.00
C GLN A 445 -4.32 18.56 34.27
N GLN A 446 -5.06 19.01 33.26
CA GLN A 446 -5.93 20.16 33.41
C GLN A 446 -7.13 19.86 34.31
N ALA A 447 -7.73 18.66 34.21
CA ALA A 447 -8.84 18.26 35.07
C ALA A 447 -8.43 18.20 36.54
N ASP A 448 -7.29 17.60 36.86
CA ASP A 448 -6.71 17.58 38.21
C ASP A 448 -6.46 19.00 38.77
N ARG A 449 -5.99 19.93 37.92
CA ARG A 449 -5.78 21.30 38.31
C ARG A 449 -7.10 22.04 38.58
N VAL A 450 -8.07 21.87 37.67
CA VAL A 450 -9.41 22.51 37.81
C VAL A 450 -10.13 21.97 39.04
N GLU A 451 -10.08 20.65 39.30
CA GLU A 451 -10.67 20.04 40.48
C GLU A 451 -10.16 20.69 41.76
N ARG A 452 -8.85 20.84 41.94
CA ARG A 452 -8.23 21.45 43.09
C ARG A 452 -8.57 22.94 43.23
N GLU A 453 -8.64 23.69 42.15
CA GLU A 453 -8.99 25.10 42.15
C GLU A 453 -10.46 25.33 42.55
N LEU A 454 -11.36 24.44 42.14
CA LEU A 454 -12.79 24.56 42.44
C LEU A 454 -13.17 24.02 43.84
N THR A 455 -12.61 22.88 44.21
CA THR A 455 -13.06 22.17 45.43
C THR A 455 -12.10 22.33 46.61
N GLY A 456 -10.86 22.73 46.40
CA GLY A 456 -9.82 22.76 47.41
C GLY A 456 -9.42 21.38 47.93
N ALA A 457 -9.95 20.33 47.39
CA ALA A 457 -9.74 18.92 47.75
C ALA A 457 -9.50 18.06 46.51
N ASP A 458 -8.93 16.90 46.72
CA ASP A 458 -8.75 15.83 45.72
C ASP A 458 -9.91 14.83 45.97
N ILE A 459 -10.87 14.78 45.08
CA ILE A 459 -12.11 13.99 45.25
C ILE A 459 -12.16 12.75 44.38
N HIS A 460 -11.26 12.62 43.35
CA HIS A 460 -11.28 11.55 42.34
C HIS A 460 -9.97 10.76 42.24
#